data_f338f093213555544c2e125a395be846
#
_entry.id   f338f093213555544c2e125a395be846
#
_cell.length_a   1.000
_cell.length_b   1.000
_cell.length_c   1.000
_cell.angle_alpha   90.00
_cell.angle_beta   90.00
_cell.angle_gamma   90.00
#
_symmetry.space_group_name_H-M   'P 1'
#
loop_
_entity.id
_entity.type
_entity.pdbx_description
1 polymer ?
#
loop_
_entity_poly.entity_id
_entity_poly.type
_entity_poly.pdbx_seq_one_letter_code
_entity_poly.pdbx_strand_id
1 'polypeptide(L)'
;MQHVELAERLGIRKQNINMWIKGKQNIPKKYIPILEEIFGLKKEYFTKELDEIDKLEIQKEKLKRDLKPVIKKQEQQFMVGEINDIVEVPIYDKEEINTIERSIEKAKLVSRFKETLDVVDNNPYMDTYKFIIELLEKVQHEVIVHKTIEALAHYFEVLPDWVASSPEQDEFEEEIFEVFDDHNF
;
A
#
# COMPACT_ATOMS: atom_id res chain seq x y z
N MET A 1 -0.30 -2.31 -25.61
CA MET A 1 -0.94 -1.44 -26.65
C MET A 1 0.12 -0.53 -27.25
N GLN A 2 0.22 -0.45 -28.57
CA GLN A 2 1.16 0.47 -29.25
C GLN A 2 0.57 1.88 -29.39
N HIS A 3 1.45 2.90 -29.52
CA HIS A 3 1.01 4.32 -29.66
C HIS A 3 0.09 4.54 -30.88
N VAL A 4 0.24 3.74 -31.94
CA VAL A 4 -0.61 3.81 -33.14
C VAL A 4 -2.02 3.35 -32.81
N GLU A 5 -2.13 2.20 -32.18
CA GLU A 5 -3.42 1.63 -31.77
C GLU A 5 -4.19 2.55 -30.80
N LEU A 6 -3.49 3.15 -29.86
CA LEU A 6 -4.10 4.14 -28.95
C LEU A 6 -4.59 5.38 -29.71
N ALA A 7 -3.81 5.87 -30.67
CA ALA A 7 -4.18 7.01 -31.48
C ALA A 7 -5.44 6.74 -32.33
N GLU A 8 -5.53 5.55 -32.91
CA GLU A 8 -6.71 5.11 -33.66
C GLU A 8 -7.96 5.02 -32.78
N ARG A 9 -7.85 4.43 -31.59
CA ARG A 9 -8.96 4.35 -30.62
C ARG A 9 -9.46 5.71 -30.15
N LEU A 10 -8.55 6.69 -30.02
CA LEU A 10 -8.89 8.05 -29.64
C LEU A 10 -9.29 8.95 -30.82
N GLY A 11 -9.18 8.48 -32.05
CA GLY A 11 -9.45 9.26 -33.26
C GLY A 11 -8.52 10.46 -33.45
N ILE A 12 -7.23 10.32 -33.03
CA ILE A 12 -6.25 11.39 -33.07
C ILE A 12 -4.96 10.95 -33.78
N ARG A 13 -4.09 11.91 -34.09
CA ARG A 13 -2.78 11.62 -34.70
C ARG A 13 -1.81 11.06 -33.66
N LYS A 14 -0.99 10.07 -34.06
CA LYS A 14 0.08 9.48 -33.22
C LYS A 14 1.00 10.55 -32.60
N GLN A 15 1.21 11.68 -33.29
CA GLN A 15 2.03 12.78 -32.80
C GLN A 15 1.47 13.35 -31.48
N ASN A 16 0.14 13.43 -31.30
CA ASN A 16 -0.48 13.92 -30.08
C ASN A 16 -0.17 12.98 -28.91
N ILE A 17 -0.26 11.66 -29.11
CA ILE A 17 0.14 10.67 -28.08
C ILE A 17 1.60 10.86 -27.68
N ASN A 18 2.49 11.04 -28.64
CA ASN A 18 3.92 11.27 -28.38
C ASN A 18 4.17 12.59 -27.61
N MET A 19 3.36 13.62 -27.85
CA MET A 19 3.46 14.90 -27.11
C MET A 19 3.00 14.73 -25.66
N TRP A 20 1.94 13.96 -25.42
CA TRP A 20 1.46 13.64 -24.07
C TRP A 20 2.47 12.82 -23.28
N ILE A 21 3.01 11.73 -23.89
CA ILE A 21 4.01 10.86 -23.24
C ILE A 21 5.30 11.63 -22.88
N LYS A 22 5.69 12.60 -23.72
CA LYS A 22 6.87 13.44 -23.48
C LYS A 22 6.60 14.61 -22.53
N GLY A 23 5.39 14.74 -21.99
CA GLY A 23 5.00 15.87 -21.14
C GLY A 23 4.99 17.24 -21.83
N LYS A 24 5.08 17.25 -23.19
CA LYS A 24 5.08 18.50 -23.98
C LYS A 24 3.68 19.12 -24.12
N GLN A 25 2.65 18.35 -23.86
CA GLN A 25 1.26 18.77 -23.90
C GLN A 25 0.45 17.95 -22.89
N ASN A 26 -0.42 18.62 -22.15
CA ASN A 26 -1.35 17.94 -21.25
C ASN A 26 -2.42 17.18 -22.04
N ILE A 27 -2.90 16.08 -21.44
CA ILE A 27 -4.00 15.31 -22.00
C ILE A 27 -5.28 16.15 -21.91
N PRO A 28 -5.97 16.43 -23.04
CA PRO A 28 -7.24 17.16 -22.99
C PRO A 28 -8.30 16.37 -22.21
N LYS A 29 -9.05 17.07 -21.36
CA LYS A 29 -10.06 16.47 -20.46
C LYS A 29 -11.04 15.52 -21.15
N LYS A 30 -11.40 15.80 -22.40
CA LYS A 30 -12.33 14.95 -23.19
C LYS A 30 -11.84 13.53 -23.46
N TYR A 31 -10.52 13.28 -23.42
CA TYR A 31 -9.96 11.96 -23.65
C TYR A 31 -9.77 11.15 -22.37
N ILE A 32 -9.81 11.80 -21.19
CA ILE A 32 -9.56 11.14 -19.92
C ILE A 32 -10.54 9.99 -19.68
N PRO A 33 -11.86 10.13 -19.84
CA PRO A 33 -12.79 9.01 -19.62
C PRO A 33 -12.50 7.81 -20.54
N ILE A 34 -12.11 8.06 -21.78
CA ILE A 34 -11.76 6.99 -22.72
C ILE A 34 -10.46 6.29 -22.29
N LEU A 35 -9.49 7.04 -21.77
CA LEU A 35 -8.24 6.48 -21.26
C LEU A 35 -8.48 5.68 -19.96
N GLU A 36 -9.37 6.13 -19.09
CA GLU A 36 -9.80 5.37 -17.90
C GLU A 36 -10.37 4.00 -18.33
N GLU A 37 -11.25 3.98 -19.33
CA GLU A 37 -11.84 2.74 -19.84
C GLU A 37 -10.78 1.83 -20.48
N ILE A 38 -9.91 2.39 -21.33
CA ILE A 38 -8.87 1.62 -22.04
C ILE A 38 -7.85 1.03 -21.07
N PHE A 39 -7.39 1.81 -20.09
CA PHE A 39 -6.34 1.41 -19.17
C PHE A 39 -6.87 0.88 -17.84
N GLY A 40 -8.15 1.09 -17.50
CA GLY A 40 -8.76 0.77 -16.21
C GLY A 40 -8.06 1.47 -15.04
N LEU A 41 -7.55 2.67 -15.26
CA LEU A 41 -6.86 3.47 -14.28
C LEU A 41 -7.72 4.67 -13.90
N LYS A 42 -7.57 5.16 -12.67
CA LYS A 42 -8.30 6.34 -12.18
C LYS A 42 -7.89 7.60 -12.96
N LYS A 43 -8.83 8.52 -13.17
CA LYS A 43 -8.62 9.79 -13.90
C LYS A 43 -7.47 10.64 -13.36
N GLU A 44 -7.22 10.57 -12.04
CA GLU A 44 -6.18 11.33 -11.36
C GLU A 44 -4.80 11.03 -11.95
N TYR A 45 -4.53 9.78 -12.35
CA TYR A 45 -3.25 9.36 -12.94
C TYR A 45 -2.97 9.98 -14.32
N PHE A 46 -3.97 10.54 -14.99
CA PHE A 46 -3.80 11.22 -16.27
C PHE A 46 -3.69 12.75 -16.15
N THR A 47 -3.86 13.30 -14.94
CA THR A 47 -3.98 14.75 -14.72
C THR A 47 -2.97 15.35 -13.77
N LYS A 48 -2.30 14.50 -12.98
CA LYS A 48 -1.27 14.92 -12.01
C LYS A 48 0.11 14.41 -12.38
N GLU A 49 1.13 14.99 -11.79
CA GLU A 49 2.47 14.39 -11.77
C GLU A 49 2.45 13.16 -10.86
N LEU A 50 2.95 12.03 -11.38
CA LEU A 50 2.91 10.75 -10.69
C LEU A 50 4.11 10.62 -9.76
N ASP A 51 3.84 10.42 -8.49
CA ASP A 51 4.83 10.05 -7.49
C ASP A 51 5.22 8.55 -7.58
N GLU A 52 6.06 8.10 -6.67
CA GLU A 52 6.51 6.70 -6.64
C GLU A 52 5.38 5.75 -6.26
N ILE A 53 4.51 6.16 -5.34
CA ILE A 53 3.36 5.35 -4.89
C ILE A 53 2.37 5.18 -6.05
N ASP A 54 2.05 6.25 -6.76
CA ASP A 54 1.18 6.21 -7.93
C ASP A 54 1.69 5.23 -9.00
N LYS A 55 2.99 5.25 -9.28
CA LYS A 55 3.63 4.35 -10.25
C LYS A 55 3.51 2.89 -9.84
N LEU A 56 3.70 2.59 -8.56
CA LEU A 56 3.54 1.25 -8.01
C LEU A 56 2.06 0.81 -8.05
N GLU A 57 1.12 1.69 -7.73
CA GLU A 57 -0.30 1.40 -7.82
C GLU A 57 -0.74 1.10 -9.27
N ILE A 58 -0.28 1.87 -10.24
CA ILE A 58 -0.52 1.62 -11.66
C ILE A 58 0.05 0.26 -12.08
N GLN A 59 1.24 -0.08 -11.63
CA GLN A 59 1.86 -1.37 -11.91
C GLN A 59 1.06 -2.53 -11.30
N LYS A 60 0.58 -2.38 -10.06
CA LYS A 60 -0.28 -3.35 -9.39
C LYS A 60 -1.58 -3.58 -10.17
N GLU A 61 -2.26 -2.50 -10.60
CA GLU A 61 -3.50 -2.63 -11.37
C GLU A 61 -3.27 -3.28 -12.75
N LYS A 62 -2.14 -3.00 -13.38
CA LYS A 62 -1.74 -3.69 -14.61
C LYS A 62 -1.54 -5.18 -14.39
N LEU A 63 -0.80 -5.58 -13.34
CA LEU A 63 -0.59 -6.99 -13.02
C LEU A 63 -1.90 -7.70 -12.71
N LYS A 64 -2.79 -7.11 -11.93
CA LYS A 64 -4.12 -7.69 -11.66
C LYS A 64 -4.91 -7.97 -12.93
N ARG A 65 -4.82 -7.10 -13.92
CA ARG A 65 -5.50 -7.26 -15.20
C ARG A 65 -4.88 -8.36 -16.06
N ASP A 66 -3.55 -8.43 -16.07
CA ASP A 66 -2.80 -9.38 -16.86
C ASP A 66 -2.70 -10.78 -16.18
N LEU A 67 -3.25 -10.91 -14.96
CA LEU A 67 -3.17 -12.12 -14.14
C LEU A 67 -3.89 -13.29 -14.85
N LYS A 68 -3.15 -14.37 -15.07
CA LYS A 68 -3.69 -15.61 -15.60
C LYS A 68 -3.71 -16.68 -14.51
N PRO A 69 -4.74 -17.54 -14.46
CA PRO A 69 -4.75 -18.63 -13.51
C PRO A 69 -3.61 -19.60 -13.79
N VAL A 70 -2.83 -19.88 -12.74
CA VAL A 70 -1.68 -20.81 -12.81
C VAL A 70 -2.15 -22.26 -12.72
N ILE A 71 -3.16 -22.52 -11.86
CA ILE A 71 -3.72 -23.84 -11.62
C ILE A 71 -5.24 -23.72 -11.53
N LYS A 72 -5.95 -24.71 -12.07
CA LYS A 72 -7.38 -24.88 -11.83
C LYS A 72 -7.55 -25.97 -10.78
N LYS A 73 -7.95 -25.58 -9.57
CA LYS A 73 -8.25 -26.50 -8.49
C LYS A 73 -9.70 -26.93 -8.59
N GLN A 74 -9.95 -28.23 -8.53
CA GLN A 74 -11.29 -28.77 -8.44
C GLN A 74 -11.73 -28.71 -6.97
N GLU A 75 -12.74 -27.90 -6.67
CA GLU A 75 -13.38 -27.85 -5.34
C GLU A 75 -14.78 -28.47 -5.41
N GLN A 76 -15.10 -29.33 -4.44
CA GLN A 76 -16.45 -29.85 -4.29
C GLN A 76 -17.30 -28.79 -3.56
N GLN A 77 -18.29 -28.23 -4.24
CA GLN A 77 -19.29 -27.40 -3.58
C GLN A 77 -20.42 -28.28 -3.07
N PHE A 78 -20.64 -28.26 -1.74
CA PHE A 78 -21.80 -28.89 -1.11
C PHE A 78 -22.96 -27.89 -1.16
N MET A 79 -23.94 -28.13 -2.02
CA MET A 79 -25.25 -27.50 -1.89
C MET A 79 -26.13 -28.33 -0.97
N VAL A 80 -26.90 -27.67 -0.10
CA VAL A 80 -27.85 -28.30 0.82
C VAL A 80 -28.91 -29.04 0.00
N GLY A 81 -28.74 -30.34 -0.12
CA GLY A 81 -29.77 -31.26 -0.64
C GLY A 81 -29.50 -31.96 -1.96
N GLU A 82 -28.50 -31.61 -2.76
CA GLU A 82 -28.22 -32.30 -4.03
C GLU A 82 -26.74 -32.31 -4.40
N ILE A 83 -26.38 -33.38 -5.08
CA ILE A 83 -25.15 -33.84 -5.71
C ILE A 83 -24.03 -32.78 -5.90
N ASN A 84 -22.85 -33.16 -5.46
CA ASN A 84 -21.56 -32.53 -5.61
C ASN A 84 -21.26 -32.08 -7.06
N ASP A 85 -21.43 -30.82 -7.34
CA ASP A 85 -20.83 -30.25 -8.53
C ASP A 85 -19.35 -29.95 -8.25
N ILE A 86 -18.48 -30.52 -9.08
CA ILE A 86 -17.05 -30.20 -9.05
C ILE A 86 -16.87 -28.89 -9.83
N VAL A 87 -16.57 -27.82 -9.12
CA VAL A 87 -16.31 -26.51 -9.72
C VAL A 87 -14.80 -26.30 -9.83
N GLU A 88 -14.32 -25.96 -11.02
CA GLU A 88 -12.93 -25.53 -11.21
C GLU A 88 -12.75 -24.12 -10.72
N VAL A 89 -12.02 -23.95 -9.60
CA VAL A 89 -11.67 -22.64 -9.05
C VAL A 89 -10.29 -22.24 -9.58
N PRO A 90 -10.16 -21.10 -10.30
CA PRO A 90 -8.87 -20.63 -10.77
C PRO A 90 -8.01 -20.15 -9.61
N ILE A 91 -6.80 -20.68 -9.49
CA ILE A 91 -5.80 -20.20 -8.55
C ILE A 91 -4.83 -19.29 -9.31
N TYR A 92 -4.65 -18.08 -8.79
CA TYR A 92 -3.74 -17.09 -9.37
C TYR A 92 -2.46 -17.03 -8.54
N ASP A 93 -1.32 -16.94 -9.22
CA ASP A 93 -0.08 -16.54 -8.57
C ASP A 93 -0.13 -15.05 -8.26
N LYS A 94 -0.10 -14.72 -6.96
CA LYS A 94 -0.15 -13.35 -6.46
C LYS A 94 1.20 -12.85 -5.93
N GLU A 95 2.28 -13.60 -6.10
CA GLU A 95 3.57 -13.28 -5.52
C GLU A 95 4.09 -11.91 -5.98
N GLU A 96 3.98 -11.62 -7.28
CA GLU A 96 4.36 -10.31 -7.82
C GLU A 96 3.48 -9.19 -7.28
N ILE A 97 2.15 -9.41 -7.17
CA ILE A 97 1.22 -8.43 -6.60
C ILE A 97 1.56 -8.17 -5.14
N ASN A 98 1.75 -9.21 -4.34
CA ASN A 98 2.12 -9.09 -2.92
C ASN A 98 3.44 -8.34 -2.74
N THR A 99 4.41 -8.55 -3.65
CA THR A 99 5.69 -7.83 -3.63
C THR A 99 5.50 -6.34 -3.88
N ILE A 100 4.65 -5.97 -4.85
CA ILE A 100 4.34 -4.57 -5.12
C ILE A 100 3.54 -3.96 -3.97
N GLU A 101 2.59 -4.68 -3.38
CA GLU A 101 1.82 -4.22 -2.21
C GLU A 101 2.75 -3.89 -1.04
N ARG A 102 3.72 -4.75 -0.72
CA ARG A 102 4.74 -4.45 0.29
C ARG A 102 5.60 -3.23 -0.08
N SER A 103 5.90 -3.03 -1.36
CA SER A 103 6.66 -1.87 -1.82
C SER A 103 5.84 -0.57 -1.66
N ILE A 104 4.54 -0.61 -1.94
CA ILE A 104 3.61 0.50 -1.70
C ILE A 104 3.54 0.83 -0.21
N GLU A 105 3.42 -0.17 0.67
CA GLU A 105 3.39 0.04 2.12
C GLU A 105 4.68 0.71 2.61
N LYS A 106 5.85 0.21 2.18
CA LYS A 106 7.15 0.82 2.50
C LYS A 106 7.24 2.27 2.03
N ALA A 107 6.83 2.56 0.79
CA ALA A 107 6.85 3.91 0.25
C ALA A 107 5.92 4.86 1.03
N LYS A 108 4.73 4.39 1.43
CA LYS A 108 3.80 5.14 2.28
C LYS A 108 4.38 5.43 3.68
N LEU A 109 5.05 4.45 4.29
CA LEU A 109 5.72 4.65 5.59
C LEU A 109 6.83 5.70 5.50
N VAL A 110 7.67 5.63 4.46
CA VAL A 110 8.73 6.61 4.23
C VAL A 110 8.15 8.02 3.99
N SER A 111 7.07 8.14 3.20
CA SER A 111 6.41 9.43 2.97
C SER A 111 5.85 10.02 4.26
N ARG A 112 5.14 9.22 5.05
CA ARG A 112 4.59 9.66 6.34
C ARG A 112 5.69 10.06 7.32
N PHE A 113 6.78 9.30 7.40
CA PHE A 113 7.92 9.64 8.25
C PHE A 113 8.56 10.96 7.83
N LYS A 114 8.74 11.18 6.52
CA LYS A 114 9.23 12.45 5.98
C LYS A 114 8.30 13.60 6.36
N GLU A 115 6.99 13.46 6.14
CA GLU A 115 6.00 14.47 6.51
C GLU A 115 6.08 14.81 8.02
N THR A 116 6.27 13.80 8.88
CA THR A 116 6.43 14.00 10.34
C THR A 116 7.69 14.81 10.65
N LEU A 117 8.79 14.61 9.92
CA LEU A 117 10.01 15.40 10.08
C LEU A 117 9.87 16.84 9.59
N ASP A 118 9.07 17.06 8.54
CA ASP A 118 8.90 18.36 7.89
C ASP A 118 7.89 19.27 8.63
N VAL A 119 7.12 18.75 9.59
CA VAL A 119 6.07 19.52 10.33
C VAL A 119 6.62 20.68 11.14
N VAL A 120 7.87 20.61 11.59
CA VAL A 120 8.47 21.66 12.44
C VAL A 120 9.89 21.98 11.96
N ASP A 121 10.11 23.20 11.46
CA ASP A 121 11.43 23.69 11.00
C ASP A 121 12.55 23.61 12.06
N ASN A 122 12.21 23.54 13.34
CA ASN A 122 13.14 23.41 14.47
C ASN A 122 12.60 22.37 15.47
N ASN A 123 12.50 21.11 15.01
CA ASN A 123 11.98 20.04 15.85
C ASN A 123 12.92 19.75 17.03
N PRO A 124 12.54 20.07 18.30
CA PRO A 124 13.37 19.82 19.47
C PRO A 124 13.63 18.33 19.72
N TYR A 125 12.84 17.46 19.09
CA TYR A 125 12.92 16.00 19.23
C TYR A 125 13.67 15.33 18.09
N MET A 126 14.39 16.06 17.25
CA MET A 126 15.13 15.50 16.11
C MET A 126 16.13 14.41 16.54
N ASP A 127 16.76 14.57 17.70
CA ASP A 127 17.69 13.57 18.23
C ASP A 127 16.96 12.29 18.68
N THR A 128 15.73 12.41 19.18
CA THR A 128 14.89 11.25 19.49
C THR A 128 14.58 10.42 18.22
N TYR A 129 14.27 11.09 17.11
CA TYR A 129 14.06 10.38 15.83
C TYR A 129 15.33 9.66 15.35
N LYS A 130 16.51 10.28 15.51
CA LYS A 130 17.79 9.62 15.22
C LYS A 130 17.99 8.38 16.10
N PHE A 131 17.72 8.50 17.41
CA PHE A 131 17.84 7.35 18.32
C PHE A 131 16.87 6.22 17.97
N ILE A 132 15.64 6.52 17.55
CA ILE A 132 14.69 5.51 17.09
C ILE A 132 15.25 4.79 15.86
N ILE A 133 15.82 5.50 14.89
CA ILE A 133 16.42 4.89 13.70
C ILE A 133 17.60 4.00 14.09
N GLU A 134 18.52 4.50 14.91
CA GLU A 134 19.67 3.71 15.41
C GLU A 134 19.23 2.48 16.21
N LEU A 135 18.19 2.60 17.00
CA LEU A 135 17.61 1.49 17.76
C LEU A 135 17.09 0.41 16.79
N LEU A 136 16.28 0.80 15.79
CA LEU A 136 15.77 -0.11 14.80
C LEU A 136 16.88 -0.78 13.94
N GLU A 137 17.95 -0.05 13.63
CA GLU A 137 19.08 -0.62 12.89
C GLU A 137 19.85 -1.67 13.70
N LYS A 138 20.02 -1.45 15.01
CA LYS A 138 20.86 -2.31 15.86
C LYS A 138 20.10 -3.46 16.49
N VAL A 139 18.84 -3.24 16.86
CA VAL A 139 18.04 -4.18 17.67
C VAL A 139 16.66 -4.48 17.11
N GLN A 140 16.50 -4.37 15.79
CA GLN A 140 15.22 -4.58 15.09
C GLN A 140 14.62 -5.99 15.30
N HIS A 141 15.40 -6.95 15.77
CA HIS A 141 14.95 -8.33 16.02
C HIS A 141 14.66 -8.60 17.50
N GLU A 142 14.90 -7.63 18.37
CA GLU A 142 14.64 -7.78 19.79
C GLU A 142 13.16 -7.59 20.10
N VAL A 143 12.54 -8.62 20.67
CA VAL A 143 11.10 -8.65 20.96
C VAL A 143 10.71 -7.49 21.88
N ILE A 144 11.55 -7.14 22.85
CA ILE A 144 11.28 -6.05 23.78
C ILE A 144 11.08 -4.68 23.12
N VAL A 145 11.77 -4.43 21.99
CA VAL A 145 11.60 -3.19 21.22
C VAL A 145 10.19 -3.10 20.66
N HIS A 146 9.70 -4.19 20.07
CA HIS A 146 8.36 -4.24 19.48
C HIS A 146 7.28 -4.15 20.55
N LYS A 147 7.40 -4.91 21.63
CA LYS A 147 6.46 -4.85 22.78
C LYS A 147 6.37 -3.45 23.37
N THR A 148 7.50 -2.76 23.55
CA THR A 148 7.53 -1.41 24.11
C THR A 148 6.89 -0.38 23.16
N ILE A 149 7.11 -0.49 21.83
CA ILE A 149 6.47 0.40 20.86
C ILE A 149 4.96 0.17 20.84
N GLU A 150 4.51 -1.08 20.92
CA GLU A 150 3.10 -1.44 20.96
C GLU A 150 2.44 -0.92 22.24
N ALA A 151 3.06 -1.11 23.40
CA ALA A 151 2.59 -0.57 24.67
C ALA A 151 2.46 0.97 24.64
N LEU A 152 3.45 1.69 24.12
CA LEU A 152 3.35 3.14 23.93
C LEU A 152 2.21 3.54 22.99
N ALA A 153 1.99 2.76 21.92
CA ALA A 153 0.93 3.03 20.96
C ALA A 153 -0.47 2.81 21.55
N HIS A 154 -0.65 1.84 22.46
CA HIS A 154 -1.89 1.65 23.23
C HIS A 154 -2.05 2.75 24.28
N TYR A 155 -1.03 3.03 25.08
CA TYR A 155 -1.08 4.07 26.12
C TYR A 155 -1.48 5.44 25.60
N PHE A 156 -1.00 5.82 24.42
CA PHE A 156 -1.36 7.08 23.74
C PHE A 156 -2.58 6.98 22.80
N GLU A 157 -3.37 5.90 22.89
CA GLU A 157 -4.57 5.67 22.06
C GLU A 157 -4.30 5.75 20.53
N VAL A 158 -3.05 5.48 20.11
CA VAL A 158 -2.68 5.40 18.68
C VAL A 158 -3.17 4.09 18.08
N LEU A 159 -3.12 3.01 18.86
CA LEU A 159 -3.75 1.73 18.57
C LEU A 159 -5.05 1.61 19.37
N PRO A 160 -6.15 1.19 18.73
CA PRO A 160 -7.40 0.95 19.44
C PRO A 160 -7.33 -0.34 20.26
N ASP A 161 -7.98 -0.39 21.44
CA ASP A 161 -8.01 -1.52 22.39
C ASP A 161 -8.44 -2.88 21.79
N TRP A 162 -9.12 -2.86 20.64
CA TRP A 162 -9.52 -4.07 19.94
C TRP A 162 -8.41 -4.67 19.04
N VAL A 163 -7.29 -4.00 18.89
CA VAL A 163 -6.10 -4.61 18.26
C VAL A 163 -5.57 -5.63 19.26
N ALA A 164 -5.86 -6.90 19.01
CA ALA A 164 -5.60 -8.00 19.91
C ALA A 164 -4.11 -8.08 20.23
N SER A 165 -3.74 -7.76 21.44
CA SER A 165 -2.50 -8.15 22.05
C SER A 165 -2.56 -9.59 22.55
N SER A 166 -1.41 -10.22 22.68
CA SER A 166 -1.35 -11.53 23.36
C SER A 166 -1.48 -11.33 24.88
N PRO A 167 -1.93 -12.35 25.65
CA PRO A 167 -1.95 -12.23 27.10
C PRO A 167 -0.61 -11.82 27.73
N GLU A 168 0.51 -12.22 27.11
CA GLU A 168 1.86 -11.83 27.52
C GLU A 168 2.18 -10.35 27.21
N GLN A 169 1.55 -9.79 26.20
CA GLN A 169 1.66 -8.38 25.87
C GLN A 169 0.80 -7.55 26.83
N ASP A 170 -0.40 -8.01 27.16
CA ASP A 170 -1.32 -7.36 28.09
C ASP A 170 -0.64 -7.23 29.49
N GLU A 171 -0.05 -8.33 30.01
CA GLU A 171 0.68 -8.33 31.28
C GLU A 171 1.87 -7.34 31.26
N PHE A 172 2.61 -7.31 30.16
CA PHE A 172 3.72 -6.37 29.98
C PHE A 172 3.25 -4.90 29.93
N GLU A 173 2.12 -4.64 29.30
CA GLU A 173 1.52 -3.32 29.18
C GLU A 173 1.01 -2.80 30.54
N GLU A 174 0.36 -3.64 31.34
CA GLU A 174 -0.08 -3.31 32.70
C GLU A 174 1.12 -2.84 33.55
N GLU A 175 2.23 -3.59 33.54
CA GLU A 175 3.43 -3.22 34.28
C GLU A 175 4.04 -1.87 33.82
N ILE A 176 4.09 -1.63 32.51
CA ILE A 176 4.64 -0.38 31.96
C ILE A 176 3.71 0.81 32.23
N PHE A 177 2.40 0.64 32.13
CA PHE A 177 1.43 1.72 32.36
C PHE A 177 1.44 2.18 33.80
N GLU A 178 1.62 1.29 34.78
CA GLU A 178 1.83 1.67 36.17
C GLU A 178 3.04 2.62 36.31
N VAL A 179 4.14 2.34 35.60
CA VAL A 179 5.33 3.19 35.62
C VAL A 179 5.08 4.57 34.98
N PHE A 180 4.31 4.61 33.89
CA PHE A 180 3.98 5.88 33.23
C PHE A 180 3.06 6.75 34.08
N ASP A 181 2.07 6.17 34.74
CA ASP A 181 1.11 6.84 35.59
C ASP A 181 1.79 7.39 36.88
N ASP A 182 2.71 6.62 37.48
CA ASP A 182 3.47 7.02 38.66
C ASP A 182 4.37 8.23 38.39
N HIS A 183 4.80 8.44 37.16
CA HIS A 183 5.68 9.53 36.77
C HIS A 183 4.95 10.73 36.16
N ASN A 184 3.61 10.69 36.06
CA ASN A 184 2.78 11.77 35.51
C ASN A 184 3.23 12.20 34.09
N PHE A 185 3.53 11.22 33.23
CA PHE A 185 3.86 11.49 31.82
C PHE A 185 2.60 11.74 31.00
#